data_cf62ef285fd117069fa04e058f8e2b0b
#
_entry.id   cf62ef285fd117069fa04e058f8e2b0b
#
_cell.length_a   1.000
_cell.length_b   1.000
_cell.length_c   1.000
_cell.angle_alpha   90.00
_cell.angle_beta   90.00
_cell.angle_gamma   90.00
#
_symmetry.space_group_name_H-M   'P 1'
#
loop_
_entity.id
_entity.type
_entity.pdbx_description
1 polymer ?
#
loop_
_entity_poly.entity_id
_entity_poly.type
_entity_poly.pdbx_seq_one_letter_code
_entity_poly.pdbx_strand_id
1 'polypeptide(L)'
;MIDLYAMGSPNVVKIYIALEEMRLPYTVHPVDVFGEEQFKPEFLRLNPNAKVPVITDHEGPGSKPYTLFESGAILLYLAEKTGRLLPKDPVARFDAIQWMMVQMTLVGPMFGQYVHFMRFAPKGNDYSLDRYRTQVRRVLATLEQRLGVVPFLGGQTYSIADIATFPWARGVGAFLGKPAEAEYPKLMAWVATIDSRPAVARALAAVDEVRAKTTAFDKAGEGAKDRLFGRGRHAA
;
A
#
# COMPACT_ATOMS: atom_id res chain seq x y z
N MET A 1 18.87 -12.00 1.19
CA MET A 1 17.51 -12.59 1.25
C MET A 1 16.63 -11.72 2.12
N ILE A 2 15.39 -11.47 1.70
CA ILE A 2 14.42 -10.64 2.46
C ILE A 2 13.21 -11.49 2.84
N ASP A 3 12.82 -11.50 4.11
CA ASP A 3 11.54 -12.03 4.55
C ASP A 3 10.47 -10.92 4.45
N LEU A 4 9.34 -11.22 3.82
CA LEU A 4 8.19 -10.32 3.70
C LEU A 4 7.00 -10.90 4.47
N TYR A 5 6.60 -10.26 5.55
CA TYR A 5 5.39 -10.57 6.31
C TYR A 5 4.20 -9.83 5.71
N ALA A 6 3.23 -10.58 5.18
CA ALA A 6 2.31 -10.05 4.19
C ALA A 6 0.89 -10.61 4.25
N MET A 7 -0.04 -9.79 3.75
CA MET A 7 -1.40 -10.15 3.33
C MET A 7 -1.74 -9.46 2.00
N GLY A 8 -2.93 -9.67 1.46
CA GLY A 8 -3.38 -9.08 0.20
C GLY A 8 -3.96 -7.65 0.33
N SER A 9 -3.26 -6.70 0.96
CA SER A 9 -3.72 -5.31 1.11
C SER A 9 -2.95 -4.32 0.23
N PRO A 10 -3.52 -3.15 -0.13
CA PRO A 10 -2.83 -2.17 -0.99
C PRO A 10 -1.46 -1.73 -0.46
N ASN A 11 -1.30 -1.61 0.87
CA ASN A 11 -0.02 -1.23 1.46
C ASN A 11 1.05 -2.32 1.35
N VAL A 12 0.65 -3.59 1.32
CA VAL A 12 1.55 -4.72 1.14
C VAL A 12 1.91 -4.92 -0.34
N VAL A 13 0.94 -4.71 -1.24
CA VAL A 13 1.16 -4.77 -2.70
C VAL A 13 2.32 -3.88 -3.15
N LYS A 14 2.49 -2.70 -2.53
CA LYS A 14 3.63 -1.80 -2.78
C LYS A 14 4.97 -2.53 -2.65
N ILE A 15 5.11 -3.34 -1.61
CA ILE A 15 6.38 -4.00 -1.27
C ILE A 15 6.63 -5.16 -2.22
N TYR A 16 5.61 -5.94 -2.59
CA TYR A 16 5.74 -6.94 -3.64
C TYR A 16 6.24 -6.31 -4.95
N ILE A 17 5.61 -5.20 -5.38
CA ILE A 17 6.02 -4.50 -6.60
C ILE A 17 7.47 -4.01 -6.49
N ALA A 18 7.86 -3.41 -5.37
CA ALA A 18 9.21 -2.92 -5.16
C ALA A 18 10.26 -4.06 -5.22
N LEU A 19 10.01 -5.18 -4.57
CA LEU A 19 10.91 -6.34 -4.57
C LEU A 19 11.08 -6.91 -5.98
N GLU A 20 9.97 -7.06 -6.73
CA GLU A 20 9.99 -7.54 -8.12
C GLU A 20 10.69 -6.56 -9.08
N GLU A 21 10.41 -5.26 -8.97
CA GLU A 21 11.05 -4.23 -9.79
C GLU A 21 12.55 -4.12 -9.51
N MET A 22 12.95 -4.27 -8.26
CA MET A 22 14.35 -4.23 -7.85
C MET A 22 15.06 -5.57 -8.05
N ARG A 23 14.33 -6.64 -8.37
CA ARG A 23 14.83 -8.02 -8.52
C ARG A 23 15.53 -8.52 -7.27
N LEU A 24 14.97 -8.22 -6.12
CA LEU A 24 15.46 -8.70 -4.84
C LEU A 24 14.83 -10.06 -4.52
N PRO A 25 15.62 -11.07 -4.14
CA PRO A 25 15.08 -12.36 -3.71
C PRO A 25 14.37 -12.21 -2.35
N TYR A 26 13.17 -12.77 -2.24
CA TYR A 26 12.38 -12.69 -1.00
C TYR A 26 11.61 -13.97 -0.73
N THR A 27 11.32 -14.20 0.55
CA THR A 27 10.43 -15.26 1.05
C THR A 27 9.20 -14.60 1.66
N VAL A 28 8.01 -15.10 1.32
CA VAL A 28 6.75 -14.57 1.86
C VAL A 28 6.33 -15.38 3.08
N HIS A 29 6.06 -14.67 4.17
CA HIS A 29 5.43 -15.18 5.38
C HIS A 29 4.00 -14.63 5.46
N PRO A 30 2.97 -15.42 5.11
CA PRO A 30 1.59 -14.98 5.24
C PRO A 30 1.27 -14.61 6.68
N VAL A 31 0.58 -13.48 6.85
CA VAL A 31 0.03 -13.06 8.14
C VAL A 31 -1.48 -12.98 8.01
N ASP A 32 -2.17 -13.88 8.68
CA ASP A 32 -3.63 -13.89 8.67
C ASP A 32 -4.19 -12.81 9.62
N VAL A 33 -4.34 -11.61 9.07
CA VAL A 33 -4.83 -10.44 9.82
C VAL A 33 -6.27 -10.62 10.29
N PHE A 34 -7.10 -11.33 9.53
CA PHE A 34 -8.46 -11.65 9.96
C PHE A 34 -8.52 -12.87 10.90
N GLY A 35 -7.44 -13.64 10.98
CA GLY A 35 -7.18 -14.67 12.01
C GLY A 35 -6.40 -14.14 13.21
N GLU A 36 -6.24 -12.81 13.35
CA GLU A 36 -5.61 -12.12 14.49
C GLU A 36 -4.11 -12.40 14.68
N GLU A 37 -3.41 -12.93 13.66
CA GLU A 37 -1.99 -13.28 13.78
C GLU A 37 -1.08 -12.06 14.04
N GLN A 38 -1.48 -10.87 13.59
CA GLN A 38 -0.73 -9.62 13.83
C GLN A 38 -0.68 -9.22 15.31
N PHE A 39 -1.54 -9.79 16.16
CA PHE A 39 -1.56 -9.54 17.59
C PHE A 39 -0.79 -10.57 18.42
N LYS A 40 -0.23 -11.60 17.77
CA LYS A 40 0.60 -12.60 18.46
C LYS A 40 1.92 -11.96 18.92
N PRO A 41 2.46 -12.37 20.09
CA PRO A 41 3.70 -11.78 20.63
C PRO A 41 4.89 -11.82 19.67
N GLU A 42 5.02 -12.88 18.87
CA GLU A 42 6.09 -13.02 17.89
C GLU A 42 6.00 -11.96 16.78
N PHE A 43 4.79 -11.61 16.32
CA PHE A 43 4.61 -10.57 15.32
C PHE A 43 4.75 -9.16 15.93
N LEU A 44 4.26 -8.95 17.14
CA LEU A 44 4.40 -7.67 17.85
C LEU A 44 5.87 -7.30 18.11
N ARG A 45 6.77 -8.27 18.23
CA ARG A 45 8.21 -7.99 18.29
C ARG A 45 8.77 -7.46 16.95
N LEU A 46 8.16 -7.80 15.82
CA LEU A 46 8.54 -7.28 14.51
C LEU A 46 7.92 -5.90 14.24
N ASN A 47 6.65 -5.73 14.62
CA ASN A 47 5.94 -4.47 14.48
C ASN A 47 4.95 -4.24 15.64
N PRO A 48 5.27 -3.33 16.57
CA PRO A 48 4.39 -3.04 17.71
C PRO A 48 3.05 -2.42 17.31
N ASN A 49 2.90 -1.91 16.06
CA ASN A 49 1.63 -1.39 15.54
C ASN A 49 0.67 -2.50 15.08
N ALA A 50 1.05 -3.78 15.17
CA ALA A 50 0.24 -4.92 14.72
C ALA A 50 -0.26 -4.76 13.26
N LYS A 51 0.60 -4.32 12.34
CA LYS A 51 0.24 -4.08 10.93
C LYS A 51 1.26 -4.68 9.97
N VAL A 52 0.78 -5.11 8.82
CA VAL A 52 1.60 -5.48 7.66
C VAL A 52 1.61 -4.32 6.65
N PRO A 53 2.66 -4.17 5.80
CA PRO A 53 3.82 -5.06 5.67
C PRO A 53 4.89 -4.87 6.74
N VAL A 54 5.66 -5.93 6.96
CA VAL A 54 6.97 -5.89 7.63
C VAL A 54 7.96 -6.61 6.74
N ILE A 55 9.21 -6.16 6.72
CA ILE A 55 10.31 -6.93 6.13
C ILE A 55 11.39 -7.21 7.17
N THR A 56 12.11 -8.32 7.01
CA THR A 56 13.40 -8.57 7.65
C THR A 56 14.44 -8.81 6.56
N ASP A 57 15.37 -7.89 6.41
CA ASP A 57 16.50 -8.04 5.49
C ASP A 57 17.64 -8.71 6.23
N HIS A 58 18.02 -9.94 5.84
CA HIS A 58 19.11 -10.71 6.46
C HIS A 58 20.48 -10.13 6.17
N GLU A 59 20.58 -9.27 5.15
CA GLU A 59 21.79 -8.55 4.75
C GLU A 59 21.60 -7.03 4.88
N GLY A 60 21.10 -6.61 6.03
CA GLY A 60 20.83 -5.21 6.35
C GLY A 60 22.09 -4.39 6.63
N PRO A 61 21.96 -3.17 7.17
CA PRO A 61 23.07 -2.30 7.50
C PRO A 61 24.09 -2.99 8.41
N GLY A 62 25.38 -2.88 8.04
CA GLY A 62 26.46 -3.54 8.75
C GLY A 62 26.45 -5.07 8.63
N SER A 63 25.84 -5.62 7.57
CA SER A 63 25.70 -7.06 7.31
C SER A 63 24.98 -7.81 8.45
N LYS A 64 24.04 -7.16 9.10
CA LYS A 64 23.23 -7.75 10.18
C LYS A 64 21.76 -7.78 9.76
N PRO A 65 20.96 -8.74 10.28
CA PRO A 65 19.52 -8.72 10.06
C PRO A 65 18.91 -7.39 10.51
N TYR A 66 18.05 -6.83 9.67
CA TYR A 66 17.39 -5.56 9.93
C TYR A 66 15.90 -5.66 9.62
N THR A 67 15.05 -5.42 10.63
CA THR A 67 13.60 -5.47 10.51
C THR A 67 13.04 -4.06 10.38
N LEU A 68 12.17 -3.85 9.37
CA LEU A 68 11.47 -2.60 9.13
C LEU A 68 9.98 -2.83 8.95
N PHE A 69 9.21 -1.91 9.47
CA PHE A 69 7.79 -1.72 9.18
C PHE A 69 7.55 -0.31 8.64
N GLU A 70 6.30 0.04 8.30
CA GLU A 70 5.86 1.19 7.51
C GLU A 70 6.24 1.06 6.02
N SER A 71 5.21 0.94 5.17
CA SER A 71 5.43 0.69 3.73
C SER A 71 6.26 1.78 3.04
N GLY A 72 6.17 3.04 3.49
CA GLY A 72 6.98 4.14 2.97
C GLY A 72 8.45 4.02 3.37
N ALA A 73 8.73 3.68 4.62
CA ALA A 73 10.08 3.47 5.11
C ALA A 73 10.73 2.28 4.41
N ILE A 74 9.98 1.19 4.20
CA ILE A 74 10.44 0.01 3.47
C ILE A 74 10.78 0.38 2.01
N LEU A 75 9.93 1.13 1.32
CA LEU A 75 10.20 1.57 -0.06
C LEU A 75 11.47 2.40 -0.15
N LEU A 76 11.66 3.36 0.76
CA LEU A 76 12.89 4.16 0.84
C LEU A 76 14.12 3.29 1.07
N TYR A 77 14.06 2.41 2.06
CA TYR A 77 15.15 1.50 2.39
C TYR A 77 15.57 0.63 1.20
N LEU A 78 14.60 0.01 0.51
CA LEU A 78 14.87 -0.83 -0.64
C LEU A 78 15.46 -0.03 -1.82
N ALA A 79 14.98 1.20 -2.03
CA ALA A 79 15.50 2.09 -3.05
C ALA A 79 16.95 2.51 -2.76
N GLU A 80 17.27 2.86 -1.52
CA GLU A 80 18.62 3.18 -1.07
C GLU A 80 19.56 1.96 -1.19
N LYS A 81 19.12 0.81 -0.70
CA LYS A 81 19.90 -0.44 -0.75
C LYS A 81 20.30 -0.81 -2.18
N THR A 82 19.39 -0.59 -3.13
CA THR A 82 19.60 -1.02 -4.53
C THR A 82 20.10 0.09 -5.44
N GLY A 83 20.02 1.35 -5.04
CA GLY A 83 20.26 2.51 -5.89
C GLY A 83 19.25 2.64 -7.04
N ARG A 84 18.04 2.07 -6.92
CA ARG A 84 17.01 2.00 -7.97
C ARG A 84 15.71 2.68 -7.53
N LEU A 85 14.94 3.17 -8.51
CA LEU A 85 13.58 3.71 -8.32
C LEU A 85 13.52 4.95 -7.39
N LEU A 86 14.68 5.56 -7.12
CA LEU A 86 14.80 6.84 -6.46
C LEU A 86 15.92 7.62 -7.18
N PRO A 87 15.63 8.78 -7.77
CA PRO A 87 16.61 9.59 -8.48
C PRO A 87 17.81 9.96 -7.62
N LYS A 88 18.99 10.06 -8.24
CA LYS A 88 20.21 10.52 -7.55
C LYS A 88 20.34 12.03 -7.53
N ASP A 89 19.79 12.72 -8.55
CA ASP A 89 19.72 14.18 -8.57
C ASP A 89 18.91 14.67 -7.34
N PRO A 90 19.41 15.62 -6.57
CA PRO A 90 18.75 16.04 -5.32
C PRO A 90 17.33 16.58 -5.53
N VAL A 91 17.09 17.35 -6.58
CA VAL A 91 15.77 17.94 -6.85
C VAL A 91 14.77 16.85 -7.21
N ALA A 92 15.10 16.02 -8.22
CA ALA A 92 14.26 14.92 -8.65
C ALA A 92 14.04 13.89 -7.52
N ARG A 93 15.04 13.69 -6.66
CA ARG A 93 14.95 12.82 -5.49
C ARG A 93 13.90 13.33 -4.49
N PHE A 94 13.96 14.58 -4.13
CA PHE A 94 12.99 15.16 -3.19
C PHE A 94 11.60 15.30 -3.81
N ASP A 95 11.48 15.52 -5.11
CA ASP A 95 10.19 15.43 -5.82
C ASP A 95 9.58 14.04 -5.67
N ALA A 96 10.34 12.98 -5.89
CA ALA A 96 9.85 11.60 -5.71
C ALA A 96 9.46 11.33 -4.25
N ILE A 97 10.27 11.76 -3.28
CA ILE A 97 9.97 11.60 -1.84
C ILE A 97 8.71 12.40 -1.46
N GLN A 98 8.58 13.65 -1.93
CA GLN A 98 7.40 14.48 -1.68
C GLN A 98 6.11 13.80 -2.14
N TRP A 99 6.10 13.25 -3.37
CA TRP A 99 4.92 12.55 -3.89
C TRP A 99 4.68 11.19 -3.22
N MET A 100 5.72 10.53 -2.75
CA MET A 100 5.55 9.39 -1.86
C MET A 100 4.93 9.80 -0.53
N MET A 101 5.30 10.95 0.07
CA MET A 101 4.67 11.45 1.29
C MET A 101 3.22 11.83 1.06
N VAL A 102 2.85 12.39 -0.11
CA VAL A 102 1.44 12.60 -0.49
C VAL A 102 0.66 11.28 -0.43
N GLN A 103 1.27 10.19 -0.89
CA GLN A 103 0.62 8.88 -0.76
C GLN A 103 0.47 8.46 0.70
N MET A 104 1.52 8.58 1.52
CA MET A 104 1.50 8.14 2.92
C MET A 104 0.52 8.95 3.79
N THR A 105 0.39 10.25 3.53
CA THR A 105 -0.39 11.17 4.37
C THR A 105 -1.80 11.44 3.87
N LEU A 106 -2.04 11.28 2.56
CA LEU A 106 -3.34 11.58 1.94
C LEU A 106 -3.95 10.38 1.24
N VAL A 107 -3.29 9.82 0.20
CA VAL A 107 -3.91 8.75 -0.61
C VAL A 107 -4.29 7.56 0.26
N GLY A 108 -3.31 6.96 0.95
CA GLY A 108 -3.52 5.79 1.79
C GLY A 108 -4.58 6.01 2.88
N PRO A 109 -4.42 7.05 3.73
CA PRO A 109 -5.37 7.34 4.80
C PRO A 109 -6.79 7.67 4.28
N MET A 110 -6.94 8.53 3.28
CA MET A 110 -8.28 8.94 2.81
C MET A 110 -9.02 7.77 2.14
N PHE A 111 -8.34 7.01 1.28
CA PHE A 111 -8.93 5.79 0.70
C PHE A 111 -9.21 4.73 1.77
N GLY A 112 -8.30 4.53 2.73
CA GLY A 112 -8.48 3.59 3.81
C GLY A 112 -9.72 3.89 4.63
N GLN A 113 -9.92 5.15 5.02
CA GLN A 113 -11.11 5.57 5.74
C GLN A 113 -12.37 5.48 4.87
N TYR A 114 -12.31 5.89 3.61
CA TYR A 114 -13.45 5.77 2.72
C TYR A 114 -13.89 4.30 2.57
N VAL A 115 -12.95 3.38 2.33
CA VAL A 115 -13.26 1.94 2.25
C VAL A 115 -13.80 1.41 3.57
N HIS A 116 -13.27 1.88 4.71
CA HIS A 116 -13.78 1.49 6.02
C HIS A 116 -15.26 1.85 6.18
N PHE A 117 -15.63 3.11 5.93
CA PHE A 117 -17.01 3.55 6.08
C PHE A 117 -17.95 2.99 5.00
N MET A 118 -17.42 2.67 3.82
CA MET A 118 -18.21 2.07 2.74
C MET A 118 -18.51 0.58 2.98
N ARG A 119 -17.55 -0.19 3.55
CA ARG A 119 -17.63 -1.65 3.58
C ARG A 119 -17.71 -2.26 4.98
N PHE A 120 -17.11 -1.63 5.98
CA PHE A 120 -16.83 -2.26 7.26
C PHE A 120 -17.56 -1.59 8.43
N ALA A 121 -17.88 -0.31 8.32
CA ALA A 121 -18.59 0.42 9.35
C ALA A 121 -20.08 0.01 9.42
N PRO A 122 -20.71 0.11 10.60
CA PRO A 122 -22.16 -0.05 10.73
C PRO A 122 -22.94 0.93 9.85
N LYS A 123 -24.19 0.58 9.54
CA LYS A 123 -25.11 1.48 8.84
C LYS A 123 -25.37 2.76 9.63
N GLY A 124 -25.74 3.85 8.96
CA GLY A 124 -26.02 5.15 9.62
C GLY A 124 -24.75 6.01 9.78
N ASN A 125 -23.73 5.76 8.95
CA ASN A 125 -22.48 6.53 8.95
C ASN A 125 -22.36 7.49 7.75
N ASP A 126 -23.48 7.96 7.20
CA ASP A 126 -23.55 8.71 5.94
C ASP A 126 -22.65 9.95 5.94
N TYR A 127 -22.60 10.71 7.03
CA TYR A 127 -21.73 11.88 7.15
C TYR A 127 -20.24 11.49 6.96
N SER A 128 -19.79 10.46 7.63
CA SER A 128 -18.38 10.00 7.53
C SER A 128 -18.09 9.47 6.13
N LEU A 129 -18.99 8.69 5.56
CA LEU A 129 -18.88 8.16 4.21
C LEU A 129 -18.77 9.27 3.17
N ASP A 130 -19.64 10.27 3.21
CA ASP A 130 -19.64 11.40 2.27
C ASP A 130 -18.42 12.30 2.45
N ARG A 131 -18.01 12.53 3.69
CA ARG A 131 -16.77 13.26 3.98
C ARG A 131 -15.57 12.60 3.34
N TYR A 132 -15.37 11.30 3.54
CA TYR A 132 -14.20 10.61 3.00
C TYR A 132 -14.31 10.38 1.50
N ARG A 133 -15.50 10.20 0.93
CA ARG A 133 -15.71 10.22 -0.53
C ARG A 133 -15.22 11.54 -1.14
N THR A 134 -15.56 12.66 -0.52
CA THR A 134 -15.11 14.00 -0.95
C THR A 134 -13.58 14.12 -0.85
N GLN A 135 -12.95 13.64 0.24
CA GLN A 135 -11.49 13.66 0.39
C GLN A 135 -10.79 12.80 -0.68
N VAL A 136 -11.31 11.60 -0.95
CA VAL A 136 -10.77 10.73 -2.01
C VAL A 136 -10.86 11.44 -3.37
N ARG A 137 -11.97 12.06 -3.72
CA ARG A 137 -12.10 12.81 -4.99
C ARG A 137 -11.11 13.97 -5.09
N ARG A 138 -10.87 14.71 -4.01
CA ARG A 138 -9.85 15.78 -3.96
C ARG A 138 -8.45 15.23 -4.21
N VAL A 139 -8.11 14.13 -3.58
CA VAL A 139 -6.82 13.45 -3.77
C VAL A 139 -6.67 12.99 -5.22
N LEU A 140 -7.69 12.36 -5.81
CA LEU A 140 -7.67 11.93 -7.20
C LEU A 140 -7.50 13.09 -8.17
N ALA A 141 -8.17 14.22 -7.94
CA ALA A 141 -8.01 15.43 -8.75
C ALA A 141 -6.56 15.97 -8.68
N THR A 142 -5.94 15.92 -7.51
CA THR A 142 -4.53 16.31 -7.32
C THR A 142 -3.59 15.39 -8.13
N LEU A 143 -3.81 14.07 -8.09
CA LEU A 143 -3.02 13.11 -8.88
C LEU A 143 -3.23 13.30 -10.39
N GLU A 144 -4.47 13.51 -10.82
CA GLU A 144 -4.83 13.78 -12.22
C GLU A 144 -4.12 15.02 -12.73
N GLN A 145 -4.14 16.12 -11.95
CA GLN A 145 -3.46 17.36 -12.29
C GLN A 145 -1.94 17.15 -12.40
N ARG A 146 -1.32 16.44 -11.46
CA ARG A 146 0.11 16.13 -11.47
C ARG A 146 0.50 15.35 -12.74
N LEU A 147 -0.25 14.31 -13.07
CA LEU A 147 -0.02 13.49 -14.26
C LEU A 147 -0.38 14.21 -15.56
N GLY A 148 -0.96 15.39 -15.48
CA GLY A 148 -1.13 16.30 -16.60
C GLY A 148 0.13 17.03 -17.03
N VAL A 149 1.16 17.06 -16.17
CA VAL A 149 2.40 17.83 -16.42
C VAL A 149 3.66 16.97 -16.37
N VAL A 150 3.58 15.77 -15.81
CA VAL A 150 4.70 14.81 -15.74
C VAL A 150 4.23 13.39 -16.05
N PRO A 151 5.09 12.52 -16.59
CA PRO A 151 4.70 11.15 -16.92
C PRO A 151 4.54 10.22 -15.70
N PHE A 152 5.21 10.53 -14.60
CA PHE A 152 5.15 9.77 -13.34
C PHE A 152 5.00 10.71 -12.16
N LEU A 153 4.43 10.22 -11.06
CA LEU A 153 4.16 11.06 -9.88
C LEU A 153 5.43 11.70 -9.32
N GLY A 154 6.53 10.95 -9.25
CA GLY A 154 7.83 11.46 -8.84
C GLY A 154 8.53 12.37 -9.84
N GLY A 155 8.01 12.55 -11.06
CA GLY A 155 8.61 13.40 -12.12
C GLY A 155 8.79 12.67 -13.43
N GLN A 156 9.99 12.73 -14.00
CA GLN A 156 10.25 12.21 -15.35
C GLN A 156 10.45 10.69 -15.40
N THR A 157 10.72 10.04 -14.29
CA THR A 157 11.01 8.61 -14.22
C THR A 157 10.13 7.89 -13.22
N TYR A 158 9.82 6.64 -13.52
CA TYR A 158 9.13 5.73 -12.61
C TYR A 158 9.92 5.55 -11.30
N SER A 159 9.24 5.68 -10.17
CA SER A 159 9.87 5.78 -8.86
C SER A 159 9.05 5.10 -7.74
N ILE A 160 9.57 5.12 -6.53
CA ILE A 160 8.86 4.65 -5.34
C ILE A 160 7.56 5.44 -5.06
N ALA A 161 7.41 6.66 -5.56
CA ALA A 161 6.17 7.43 -5.46
C ALA A 161 5.02 6.77 -6.25
N ASP A 162 5.36 6.25 -7.44
CA ASP A 162 4.42 5.55 -8.30
C ASP A 162 4.05 4.19 -7.70
N ILE A 163 5.03 3.44 -7.24
CA ILE A 163 4.82 2.15 -6.57
C ILE A 163 3.92 2.31 -5.35
N ALA A 164 4.14 3.35 -4.56
CA ALA A 164 3.36 3.62 -3.37
C ALA A 164 1.88 3.92 -3.69
N THR A 165 1.62 4.66 -4.78
CA THR A 165 0.29 5.17 -5.12
C THR A 165 -0.53 4.19 -5.96
N PHE A 166 0.11 3.44 -6.84
CA PHE A 166 -0.53 2.56 -7.82
C PHE A 166 -1.57 1.60 -7.23
N PRO A 167 -1.33 0.85 -6.13
CA PRO A 167 -2.30 -0.11 -5.62
C PRO A 167 -3.63 0.52 -5.17
N TRP A 168 -3.61 1.78 -4.78
CA TRP A 168 -4.80 2.53 -4.41
C TRP A 168 -5.51 3.09 -5.64
N ALA A 169 -4.79 3.71 -6.57
CA ALA A 169 -5.33 4.29 -7.79
C ALA A 169 -5.96 3.22 -8.70
N ARG A 170 -5.36 2.04 -8.77
CA ARG A 170 -5.91 0.88 -9.50
C ARG A 170 -7.32 0.49 -9.01
N GLY A 171 -7.64 0.79 -7.76
CA GLY A 171 -8.94 0.50 -7.15
C GLY A 171 -10.05 1.52 -7.41
N VAL A 172 -9.82 2.60 -8.15
CA VAL A 172 -10.80 3.71 -8.33
C VAL A 172 -12.15 3.20 -8.79
N GLY A 173 -12.20 2.37 -9.83
CA GLY A 173 -13.45 1.81 -10.36
C GLY A 173 -14.16 0.89 -9.37
N ALA A 174 -13.42 0.14 -8.53
CA ALA A 174 -13.99 -0.72 -7.51
C ALA A 174 -14.55 0.07 -6.30
N PHE A 175 -13.95 1.20 -5.97
CA PHE A 175 -14.31 1.99 -4.79
C PHE A 175 -15.36 3.07 -5.08
N LEU A 176 -15.24 3.76 -6.22
CA LEU A 176 -16.11 4.89 -6.58
C LEU A 176 -17.14 4.55 -7.68
N GLY A 177 -17.07 3.33 -8.21
CA GLY A 177 -17.84 2.89 -9.37
C GLY A 177 -17.11 3.14 -10.70
N LYS A 178 -17.36 2.27 -11.67
CA LYS A 178 -16.71 2.31 -12.99
C LYS A 178 -16.78 3.68 -13.70
N PRO A 179 -17.87 4.44 -13.64
CA PRO A 179 -17.95 5.77 -14.26
C PRO A 179 -16.91 6.76 -13.72
N ALA A 180 -16.46 6.62 -12.46
CA ALA A 180 -15.46 7.52 -11.90
C ALA A 180 -14.08 7.42 -12.60
N GLU A 181 -13.77 6.33 -13.28
CA GLU A 181 -12.54 6.21 -14.06
C GLU A 181 -12.48 7.23 -15.20
N ALA A 182 -13.61 7.55 -15.81
CA ALA A 182 -13.67 8.55 -16.89
C ALA A 182 -13.44 10.00 -16.40
N GLU A 183 -13.58 10.25 -15.11
CA GLU A 183 -13.31 11.56 -14.51
C GLU A 183 -11.80 11.85 -14.37
N TYR A 184 -10.94 10.80 -14.44
CA TYR A 184 -9.50 10.89 -14.20
C TYR A 184 -8.69 10.19 -15.33
N PRO A 185 -8.80 10.64 -16.59
CA PRO A 185 -8.24 9.91 -17.74
C PRO A 185 -6.70 9.80 -17.72
N LYS A 186 -5.98 10.80 -17.22
CA LYS A 186 -4.50 10.76 -17.13
C LYS A 186 -4.06 9.80 -16.03
N LEU A 187 -4.75 9.81 -14.90
CA LEU A 187 -4.51 8.86 -13.82
C LEU A 187 -4.76 7.42 -14.30
N MET A 188 -5.83 7.17 -15.04
CA MET A 188 -6.12 5.83 -15.58
C MET A 188 -5.12 5.40 -16.66
N ALA A 189 -4.64 6.30 -17.50
CA ALA A 189 -3.57 6.02 -18.44
C ALA A 189 -2.26 5.66 -17.72
N TRP A 190 -1.92 6.39 -16.65
CA TRP A 190 -0.78 6.09 -15.80
C TRP A 190 -0.96 4.74 -15.08
N VAL A 191 -2.14 4.43 -14.55
CA VAL A 191 -2.45 3.11 -13.98
C VAL A 191 -2.20 2.01 -15.00
N ALA A 192 -2.71 2.15 -16.22
CA ALA A 192 -2.52 1.17 -17.29
C ALA A 192 -1.03 0.97 -17.65
N THR A 193 -0.25 2.05 -17.67
CA THR A 193 1.20 2.01 -17.92
C THR A 193 1.92 1.18 -16.84
N ILE A 194 1.55 1.33 -15.57
CA ILE A 194 2.18 0.57 -14.49
C ILE A 194 1.67 -0.87 -14.46
N ASP A 195 0.37 -1.08 -14.66
CA ASP A 195 -0.25 -2.42 -14.67
C ASP A 195 0.35 -3.33 -15.77
N SER A 196 0.78 -2.74 -16.89
CA SER A 196 1.43 -3.47 -18.00
C SER A 196 2.87 -3.95 -17.71
N ARG A 197 3.46 -3.57 -16.59
CA ARG A 197 4.86 -3.92 -16.26
C ARG A 197 4.96 -5.38 -15.82
N PRO A 198 5.91 -6.17 -16.38
CA PRO A 198 6.05 -7.58 -16.02
C PRO A 198 6.33 -7.81 -14.52
N ALA A 199 7.03 -6.92 -13.85
CA ALA A 199 7.27 -6.99 -12.41
C ALA A 199 5.97 -6.80 -11.60
N VAL A 200 5.08 -5.91 -12.05
CA VAL A 200 3.78 -5.71 -11.43
C VAL A 200 2.89 -6.94 -11.58
N ALA A 201 2.90 -7.57 -12.77
CA ALA A 201 2.14 -8.80 -12.98
C ALA A 201 2.60 -9.93 -12.05
N ARG A 202 3.93 -10.13 -11.87
CA ARG A 202 4.45 -11.12 -10.92
C ARG A 202 4.08 -10.78 -9.47
N ALA A 203 4.20 -9.52 -9.08
CA ALA A 203 3.82 -9.06 -7.75
C ALA A 203 2.35 -9.34 -7.44
N LEU A 204 1.45 -9.06 -8.39
CA LEU A 204 0.01 -9.31 -8.20
C LEU A 204 -0.31 -10.81 -8.12
N ALA A 205 0.37 -11.65 -8.91
CA ALA A 205 0.24 -13.11 -8.80
C ALA A 205 0.66 -13.61 -7.41
N ALA A 206 1.80 -13.14 -6.88
CA ALA A 206 2.25 -13.49 -5.53
C ALA A 206 1.27 -13.01 -4.43
N VAL A 207 0.63 -11.86 -4.62
CA VAL A 207 -0.43 -11.39 -3.72
C VAL A 207 -1.64 -12.32 -3.72
N ASP A 208 -2.04 -12.83 -4.88
CA ASP A 208 -3.19 -13.75 -4.98
C ASP A 208 -2.89 -15.10 -4.31
N GLU A 209 -1.64 -15.59 -4.39
CA GLU A 209 -1.21 -16.78 -3.64
C GLU A 209 -1.31 -16.59 -2.11
N VAL A 210 -0.97 -15.42 -1.61
CA VAL A 210 -1.09 -15.11 -0.18
C VAL A 210 -2.55 -14.98 0.24
N ARG A 211 -3.39 -14.35 -0.59
CA ARG A 211 -4.84 -14.27 -0.33
C ARG A 211 -5.48 -15.64 -0.18
N ALA A 212 -5.04 -16.62 -0.97
CA ALA A 212 -5.54 -17.99 -0.87
C ALA A 212 -5.16 -18.69 0.45
N LYS A 213 -4.13 -18.20 1.16
CA LYS A 213 -3.61 -18.76 2.41
C LYS A 213 -4.10 -18.02 3.67
N THR A 214 -4.90 -16.96 3.52
CA THR A 214 -5.37 -16.11 4.63
C THR A 214 -6.89 -16.07 4.66
N THR A 215 -7.44 -15.82 5.83
CA THR A 215 -8.89 -15.71 6.04
C THR A 215 -9.48 -14.53 5.25
N ALA A 216 -10.56 -14.78 4.51
CA ALA A 216 -11.29 -13.70 3.83
C ALA A 216 -12.12 -12.89 4.86
N PHE A 217 -12.35 -11.61 4.58
CA PHE A 217 -13.09 -10.72 5.47
C PHE A 217 -14.49 -11.24 5.86
N ASP A 218 -15.21 -11.81 4.93
CA ASP A 218 -16.56 -12.36 5.15
C ASP A 218 -16.57 -13.59 6.05
N LYS A 219 -15.45 -14.28 6.16
CA LYS A 219 -15.25 -15.47 7.03
C LYS A 219 -14.66 -15.10 8.40
N ALA A 220 -14.22 -13.87 8.59
CA ALA A 220 -13.65 -13.42 9.86
C ALA A 220 -14.72 -13.32 10.95
N GLY A 221 -14.39 -13.74 12.17
CA GLY A 221 -15.24 -13.57 13.34
C GLY A 221 -15.48 -12.11 13.71
N GLU A 222 -16.63 -11.78 14.29
CA GLU A 222 -16.96 -10.38 14.65
C GLU A 222 -15.97 -9.80 15.66
N GLY A 223 -15.51 -10.59 16.66
CA GLY A 223 -14.50 -10.14 17.61
C GLY A 223 -13.17 -9.76 16.96
N ALA A 224 -12.72 -10.55 15.95
CA ALA A 224 -11.51 -10.24 15.18
C ALA A 224 -11.69 -8.95 14.36
N LYS A 225 -12.86 -8.74 13.76
CA LYS A 225 -13.21 -7.50 13.04
C LYS A 225 -13.24 -6.30 13.98
N ASP A 226 -13.85 -6.46 15.16
CA ASP A 226 -13.92 -5.40 16.16
C ASP A 226 -12.52 -4.97 16.60
N ARG A 227 -11.66 -5.94 16.93
CA ARG A 227 -10.28 -5.66 17.31
C ARG A 227 -9.47 -5.02 16.19
N LEU A 228 -9.58 -5.53 14.95
CA LEU A 228 -8.85 -4.99 13.79
C LEU A 228 -9.26 -3.56 13.45
N PHE A 229 -10.57 -3.26 13.49
CA PHE A 229 -11.11 -1.97 13.09
C PHE A 229 -11.31 -0.99 14.25
N GLY A 230 -10.95 -1.37 15.48
CA GLY A 230 -11.18 -0.53 16.66
C GLY A 230 -12.66 -0.27 16.91
N ARG A 231 -13.54 -1.25 16.62
CA ARG A 231 -14.97 -1.16 16.90
C ARG A 231 -15.23 -1.73 18.29
N GLY A 232 -15.99 -1.00 19.12
CA GLY A 232 -16.38 -1.47 20.43
C GLY A 232 -15.35 -1.22 21.55
N ARG A 233 -15.42 -2.00 22.63
CA ARG A 233 -14.58 -1.83 23.80
C ARG A 233 -13.29 -2.64 23.65
N HIS A 234 -12.21 -1.99 23.28
CA HIS A 234 -10.90 -2.63 23.28
C HIS A 234 -10.07 -2.08 24.42
N ALA A 235 -9.66 -2.99 25.32
CA ALA A 235 -8.51 -2.72 26.15
C ALA A 235 -7.28 -2.60 25.22
N ALA A 236 -6.50 -1.57 25.43
CA ALA A 236 -5.21 -1.38 24.77
C ALA A 236 -4.24 -2.50 25.20
#